data_d1db55e3df0ab8ee19c823fef950b56c
#
_entry.id   d1db55e3df0ab8ee19c823fef950b56c
#
_cell.length_a   1.000
_cell.length_b   1.000
_cell.length_c   1.000
_cell.angle_alpha   90.00
_cell.angle_beta   90.00
_cell.angle_gamma   90.00
#
_symmetry.space_group_name_H-M   'P 1'
#
loop_
_entity.id
_entity.type
_entity.pdbx_description
1 polymer ?
#
loop_
_entity_poly.entity_id
_entity_poly.type
_entity_poly.pdbx_seq_one_letter_code
_entity_poly.pdbx_strand_id
1 'polypeptide(L)'
;HVRAQNPLAIPPAIELDTFDLTLDEHTHEFYPGVVTDTYGINAPYLGPTLILHKGDTAHFRIHNQLAEISGMHWNGMNVPPEFDGSPPRVIEPGDTWNVKYKVIDKASVYLYHPHTMNLIGAQVGKGAAGLMIVRDDEEAQLALPRDYGVDDFPLAVQDKKFSPSGQLVSSPYGDSI
;
A
#
# COMPACT_ATOMS: atom_id res chain seq x y z
N HIS A 1 -29.43 -10.14 -7.93
CA HIS A 1 -28.06 -10.65 -8.02
C HIS A 1 -27.16 -9.52 -8.51
N VAL A 2 -26.29 -9.02 -7.65
CA VAL A 2 -25.20 -8.11 -8.08
C VAL A 2 -24.19 -9.00 -8.81
N ARG A 3 -23.95 -8.73 -10.09
CA ARG A 3 -22.86 -9.35 -10.85
C ARG A 3 -21.62 -8.50 -10.68
N ALA A 4 -20.46 -9.11 -10.43
CA ALA A 4 -19.20 -8.44 -10.55
C ALA A 4 -19.09 -7.83 -11.96
N GLN A 5 -18.82 -6.53 -12.05
CA GLN A 5 -18.80 -5.81 -13.33
C GLN A 5 -17.40 -5.72 -13.93
N ASN A 6 -16.39 -5.82 -13.07
CA ASN A 6 -14.98 -5.72 -13.46
C ASN A 6 -14.23 -6.99 -13.06
N PRO A 7 -13.22 -7.41 -13.82
CA PRO A 7 -12.30 -8.46 -13.38
C PRO A 7 -11.55 -8.00 -12.12
N LEU A 8 -11.16 -8.96 -11.27
CA LEU A 8 -10.30 -8.68 -10.12
C LEU A 8 -8.96 -8.14 -10.62
N ALA A 9 -8.62 -6.92 -10.20
CA ALA A 9 -7.31 -6.37 -10.44
C ALA A 9 -6.34 -6.95 -9.38
N ILE A 10 -5.35 -7.73 -9.84
CA ILE A 10 -4.33 -8.30 -8.98
C ILE A 10 -3.09 -7.40 -9.08
N PRO A 11 -2.63 -6.78 -7.96
CA PRO A 11 -1.41 -5.97 -7.99
C PRO A 11 -0.20 -6.80 -8.39
N PRO A 12 0.76 -6.26 -9.13
CA PRO A 12 2.01 -6.97 -9.39
C PRO A 12 2.72 -7.29 -8.07
N ALA A 13 3.29 -8.48 -7.96
CA ALA A 13 4.14 -8.85 -6.83
C ALA A 13 5.59 -8.43 -7.11
N ILE A 14 6.26 -7.87 -6.10
CA ILE A 14 7.67 -7.52 -6.12
C ILE A 14 8.36 -8.28 -4.98
N GLU A 15 9.37 -9.07 -5.32
CA GLU A 15 10.17 -9.86 -4.39
C GLU A 15 11.65 -9.52 -4.62
N LEU A 16 12.19 -8.62 -3.81
CA LEU A 16 13.53 -8.05 -3.94
C LEU A 16 14.10 -7.74 -2.55
N ASP A 17 15.41 -7.55 -2.46
CA ASP A 17 16.08 -7.06 -1.24
C ASP A 17 15.93 -5.54 -1.07
N THR A 18 15.73 -4.83 -2.17
CA THR A 18 15.57 -3.37 -2.19
C THR A 18 14.34 -2.97 -2.99
N PHE A 19 13.47 -2.20 -2.38
CA PHE A 19 12.23 -1.72 -2.95
C PHE A 19 12.29 -0.21 -3.17
N ASP A 20 12.10 0.23 -4.41
CA ASP A 20 11.90 1.63 -4.76
C ASP A 20 10.39 1.90 -4.81
N LEU A 21 9.89 2.71 -3.89
CA LEU A 21 8.49 3.05 -3.75
C LEU A 21 8.28 4.54 -3.98
N THR A 22 7.60 4.89 -5.05
CA THR A 22 7.29 6.28 -5.39
C THR A 22 5.82 6.55 -5.17
N LEU A 23 5.51 7.45 -4.22
CA LEU A 23 4.18 8.00 -4.05
C LEU A 23 4.00 9.14 -5.05
N ASP A 24 2.95 9.07 -5.86
CA ASP A 24 2.72 10.07 -6.91
C ASP A 24 1.22 10.30 -7.15
N GLU A 25 0.91 11.42 -7.78
CA GLU A 25 -0.43 11.80 -8.22
C GLU A 25 -0.73 11.13 -9.56
N HIS A 26 -1.91 10.53 -9.65
CA HIS A 26 -2.37 9.80 -10.82
C HIS A 26 -3.85 10.00 -11.08
N THR A 27 -4.35 9.30 -12.07
CA THR A 27 -5.79 9.17 -12.33
C THR A 27 -6.15 7.70 -12.52
N HIS A 28 -7.38 7.34 -12.14
CA HIS A 28 -7.93 6.01 -12.35
C HIS A 28 -9.41 6.07 -12.73
N GLU A 29 -9.86 5.17 -13.59
CA GLU A 29 -11.27 5.04 -13.95
C GLU A 29 -11.94 3.94 -13.11
N PHE A 30 -12.68 4.33 -12.08
CA PHE A 30 -13.54 3.40 -11.33
C PHE A 30 -14.84 3.10 -12.05
N TYR A 31 -15.30 4.04 -12.87
CA TYR A 31 -16.47 3.93 -13.72
C TYR A 31 -16.07 4.28 -15.16
N PRO A 32 -16.57 3.57 -16.17
CA PRO A 32 -16.21 3.81 -17.57
C PRO A 32 -16.40 5.28 -17.99
N GLY A 33 -15.35 5.90 -18.49
CA GLY A 33 -15.36 7.29 -18.96
C GLY A 33 -15.33 8.36 -17.87
N VAL A 34 -15.17 7.96 -16.59
CA VAL A 34 -15.05 8.90 -15.46
C VAL A 34 -13.64 8.87 -14.91
N VAL A 35 -12.86 9.90 -15.20
CA VAL A 35 -11.49 10.06 -14.71
C VAL A 35 -11.53 10.58 -13.27
N THR A 36 -10.98 9.82 -12.35
CA THR A 36 -10.90 10.16 -10.92
C THR A 36 -9.45 10.41 -10.53
N ASP A 37 -9.19 11.51 -9.84
CA ASP A 37 -7.87 11.81 -9.29
C ASP A 37 -7.53 10.84 -8.15
N THR A 38 -6.36 10.22 -8.23
CA THR A 38 -5.91 9.20 -7.29
C THR A 38 -4.47 9.45 -6.86
N TYR A 39 -4.07 8.79 -5.80
CA TYR A 39 -2.68 8.59 -5.43
C TYR A 39 -2.33 7.11 -5.62
N GLY A 40 -1.08 6.86 -5.94
CA GLY A 40 -0.58 5.51 -6.07
C GLY A 40 0.85 5.36 -5.57
N ILE A 41 1.28 4.13 -5.45
CA ILE A 41 2.66 3.78 -5.13
C ILE A 41 3.16 2.88 -6.25
N ASN A 42 3.98 3.41 -7.15
CA ASN A 42 4.43 2.74 -8.38
C ASN A 42 3.27 2.27 -9.29
N ALA A 43 2.08 2.82 -9.14
CA ALA A 43 0.88 2.45 -9.88
C ALA A 43 -0.12 3.62 -9.87
N PRO A 44 -1.10 3.67 -10.79
CA PRO A 44 -2.11 4.72 -10.80
C PRO A 44 -3.05 4.71 -9.59
N TYR A 45 -3.20 3.57 -8.94
CA TYR A 45 -4.05 3.38 -7.76
C TYR A 45 -3.56 2.19 -6.96
N LEU A 46 -3.47 2.33 -5.64
CA LEU A 46 -2.81 1.39 -4.74
C LEU A 46 -1.31 1.24 -5.07
N GLY A 47 -0.70 0.19 -4.58
CA GLY A 47 0.68 -0.15 -4.81
C GLY A 47 0.86 -1.65 -5.08
N PRO A 48 2.05 -2.08 -5.49
CA PRO A 48 2.37 -3.49 -5.68
C PRO A 48 2.27 -4.27 -4.36
N THR A 49 2.14 -5.58 -4.45
CA THR A 49 2.32 -6.46 -3.30
C THR A 49 3.82 -6.71 -3.10
N LEU A 50 4.34 -6.39 -1.92
CA LEU A 50 5.74 -6.62 -1.57
C LEU A 50 5.87 -7.97 -0.88
N ILE A 51 6.74 -8.85 -1.40
CA ILE A 51 7.02 -10.16 -0.80
C ILE A 51 8.35 -10.06 -0.06
N LEU A 52 8.32 -10.36 1.23
CA LEU A 52 9.44 -10.32 2.17
C LEU A 52 9.64 -11.71 2.77
N HIS A 53 10.87 -12.02 3.16
CA HIS A 53 11.19 -13.26 3.86
C HIS A 53 11.67 -12.98 5.28
N LYS A 54 11.15 -13.73 6.23
CA LYS A 54 11.60 -13.67 7.62
C LYS A 54 13.08 -14.02 7.72
N GLY A 55 13.83 -13.17 8.40
CA GLY A 55 15.28 -13.32 8.56
C GLY A 55 16.09 -12.43 7.62
N ASP A 56 15.52 -12.01 6.51
CA ASP A 56 16.17 -11.11 5.57
C ASP A 56 16.21 -9.67 6.05
N THR A 57 17.05 -8.87 5.44
CA THR A 57 17.09 -7.42 5.65
C THR A 57 16.47 -6.74 4.44
N ALA A 58 15.32 -6.12 4.66
CA ALA A 58 14.63 -5.34 3.63
C ALA A 58 15.15 -3.90 3.60
N HIS A 59 15.34 -3.38 2.39
CA HIS A 59 15.71 -2.00 2.14
C HIS A 59 14.60 -1.32 1.34
N PHE A 60 14.22 -0.10 1.74
CA PHE A 60 13.22 0.67 1.01
C PHE A 60 13.75 2.08 0.75
N ARG A 61 13.54 2.55 -0.47
CA ARG A 61 13.71 3.95 -0.86
C ARG A 61 12.33 4.50 -1.18
N ILE A 62 11.82 5.38 -0.32
CA ILE A 62 10.48 5.93 -0.44
C ILE A 62 10.60 7.35 -0.97
N HIS A 63 10.13 7.57 -2.19
CA HIS A 63 10.17 8.84 -2.89
C HIS A 63 8.79 9.51 -2.80
N ASN A 64 8.73 10.71 -2.24
CA ASN A 64 7.51 11.50 -2.22
C ASN A 64 7.46 12.45 -3.41
N GLN A 65 6.68 12.12 -4.43
CA GLN A 65 6.43 12.98 -5.59
C GLN A 65 5.09 13.72 -5.49
N LEU A 66 4.36 13.56 -4.36
CA LEU A 66 3.15 14.34 -4.12
C LEU A 66 3.49 15.81 -3.88
N ALA A 67 2.54 16.71 -4.14
CA ALA A 67 2.67 18.13 -3.83
C ALA A 67 2.54 18.44 -2.32
N GLU A 68 2.32 17.45 -1.50
CA GLU A 68 2.14 17.55 -0.04
C GLU A 68 3.07 16.61 0.72
N ILE A 69 3.27 16.85 2.01
CA ILE A 69 4.03 15.94 2.87
C ILE A 69 3.35 14.57 2.93
N SER A 70 4.16 13.53 3.02
CA SER A 70 3.69 12.17 3.14
C SER A 70 4.57 11.37 4.11
N GLY A 71 4.43 10.06 4.14
CA GLY A 71 5.22 9.12 4.93
C GLY A 71 4.99 7.70 4.46
N MET A 72 5.58 6.74 5.18
CA MET A 72 5.32 5.33 4.93
C MET A 72 5.41 4.57 6.24
N HIS A 73 4.35 3.86 6.58
CA HIS A 73 4.25 3.03 7.77
C HIS A 73 4.01 1.58 7.38
N TRP A 74 4.59 0.68 8.15
CA TRP A 74 4.56 -0.77 7.94
C TRP A 74 3.57 -1.39 8.93
N ASN A 75 2.29 -1.25 8.62
CA ASN A 75 1.20 -1.56 9.55
C ASN A 75 1.17 -3.06 9.91
N GLY A 76 1.32 -3.33 11.19
CA GLY A 76 1.32 -4.66 11.78
C GLY A 76 2.69 -5.31 11.92
N MET A 77 3.75 -4.72 11.36
CA MET A 77 5.11 -5.24 11.46
C MET A 77 5.88 -4.69 12.67
N ASN A 78 6.80 -5.48 13.18
CA ASN A 78 7.75 -5.08 14.23
C ASN A 78 8.98 -4.41 13.60
N VAL A 79 8.91 -3.10 13.42
CA VAL A 79 9.96 -2.30 12.81
C VAL A 79 10.63 -1.43 13.86
N PRO A 80 11.97 -1.23 13.81
CA PRO A 80 12.64 -0.29 14.73
C PRO A 80 11.99 1.10 14.65
N PRO A 81 11.80 1.81 15.79
CA PRO A 81 11.07 3.08 15.85
C PRO A 81 11.57 4.14 14.88
N GLU A 82 12.87 4.19 14.58
CA GLU A 82 13.47 5.10 13.62
C GLU A 82 13.05 4.85 12.18
N PHE A 83 12.54 3.66 11.87
CA PHE A 83 12.10 3.23 10.54
C PHE A 83 10.61 2.91 10.47
N ASP A 84 9.87 3.06 11.56
CA ASP A 84 8.44 2.74 11.64
C ASP A 84 7.57 3.68 10.80
N GLY A 85 8.00 4.92 10.59
CA GLY A 85 7.30 5.89 9.75
C GLY A 85 6.08 6.55 10.38
N SER A 86 5.81 6.28 11.66
CA SER A 86 4.77 6.99 12.42
C SER A 86 5.18 8.43 12.73
N PRO A 87 4.22 9.34 12.98
CA PRO A 87 4.52 10.71 13.37
C PRO A 87 5.52 10.81 14.55
N PRO A 88 6.44 11.78 14.52
CA PRO A 88 6.46 12.96 13.64
C PRO A 88 7.21 12.78 12.31
N ARG A 89 7.51 11.56 11.89
CA ARG A 89 8.25 11.31 10.67
C ARG A 89 7.42 11.74 9.45
N VAL A 90 8.02 12.58 8.59
CA VAL A 90 7.44 12.99 7.30
C VAL A 90 8.49 12.90 6.20
N ILE A 91 8.04 12.80 4.96
CA ILE A 91 8.83 12.90 3.74
C ILE A 91 8.29 14.13 3.00
N GLU A 92 9.12 15.16 2.88
CA GLU A 92 8.74 16.38 2.17
C GLU A 92 8.55 16.13 0.65
N PRO A 93 7.80 16.98 -0.06
CA PRO A 93 7.70 16.90 -1.52
C PRO A 93 9.06 16.88 -2.19
N GLY A 94 9.30 15.89 -3.05
CA GLY A 94 10.56 15.69 -3.76
C GLY A 94 11.66 14.97 -2.97
N ASP A 95 11.45 14.71 -1.69
CA ASP A 95 12.44 14.02 -0.86
C ASP A 95 12.33 12.49 -0.94
N THR A 96 13.41 11.86 -0.49
CA THR A 96 13.53 10.40 -0.40
C THR A 96 13.88 9.98 1.03
N TRP A 97 13.12 9.05 1.56
CA TRP A 97 13.43 8.41 2.85
C TRP A 97 13.97 7.00 2.63
N ASN A 98 15.16 6.72 3.17
CA ASN A 98 15.79 5.41 3.12
C ASN A 98 15.51 4.66 4.42
N VAL A 99 14.96 3.46 4.29
CA VAL A 99 14.57 2.58 5.40
C VAL A 99 15.30 1.26 5.25
N LYS A 100 15.73 0.71 6.39
CA LYS A 100 16.39 -0.59 6.44
C LYS A 100 16.07 -1.29 7.76
N TYR A 101 15.46 -2.46 7.67
CA TYR A 101 15.23 -3.28 8.87
C TYR A 101 15.27 -4.77 8.57
N LYS A 102 15.55 -5.54 9.62
CA LYS A 102 15.46 -7.01 9.55
C LYS A 102 14.00 -7.42 9.72
N VAL A 103 13.52 -8.26 8.81
CA VAL A 103 12.18 -8.85 8.90
C VAL A 103 12.19 -9.94 9.97
N ILE A 104 11.55 -9.67 11.10
CA ILE A 104 11.47 -10.61 12.23
C ILE A 104 10.07 -11.20 12.42
N ASP A 105 9.11 -10.65 11.68
CA ASP A 105 7.71 -11.04 11.75
C ASP A 105 7.47 -12.43 11.17
N LYS A 106 6.42 -13.09 11.64
CA LYS A 106 5.96 -14.37 11.09
C LYS A 106 5.26 -14.16 9.75
N ALA A 107 5.16 -15.25 8.98
CA ALA A 107 4.37 -15.29 7.76
C ALA A 107 2.94 -14.78 8.02
N SER A 108 2.56 -13.77 7.29
CA SER A 108 1.24 -13.13 7.32
C SER A 108 1.12 -12.09 6.20
N VAL A 109 -0.07 -11.49 6.11
CA VAL A 109 -0.33 -10.33 5.26
C VAL A 109 -0.33 -9.08 6.12
N TYR A 110 0.42 -8.08 5.69
CA TYR A 110 0.60 -6.77 6.32
C TYR A 110 0.23 -5.68 5.33
N LEU A 111 0.19 -4.43 5.79
CA LEU A 111 -0.10 -3.27 4.96
C LEU A 111 1.07 -2.28 4.99
N TYR A 112 1.25 -1.54 3.90
CA TYR A 112 2.08 -0.34 3.91
C TYR A 112 1.26 0.84 3.37
N HIS A 113 1.36 1.99 4.02
CA HIS A 113 0.60 3.18 3.68
C HIS A 113 1.19 4.44 4.34
N PRO A 114 0.89 5.64 3.83
CA PRO A 114 1.23 6.88 4.53
C PRO A 114 0.62 6.95 5.92
N HIS A 115 1.39 7.48 6.88
CA HIS A 115 0.93 7.71 8.27
C HIS A 115 1.18 9.15 8.71
N THR A 116 0.97 10.10 7.83
CA THR A 116 1.17 11.52 8.09
C THR A 116 -0.03 12.09 8.85
N MET A 117 0.26 12.81 9.95
CA MET A 117 -0.78 13.39 10.81
C MET A 117 -1.77 14.24 9.99
N ASN A 118 -3.06 14.03 10.21
CA ASN A 118 -4.21 14.67 9.53
C ASN A 118 -4.34 14.37 8.01
N LEU A 119 -3.46 13.58 7.42
CA LEU A 119 -3.50 13.25 5.99
C LEU A 119 -3.73 11.76 5.70
N ILE A 120 -3.68 10.88 6.70
CA ILE A 120 -3.79 9.42 6.53
C ILE A 120 -5.06 9.08 5.74
N GLY A 121 -6.23 9.51 6.22
CA GLY A 121 -7.50 9.20 5.58
C GLY A 121 -7.59 9.71 4.15
N ALA A 122 -7.06 10.91 3.88
CA ALA A 122 -7.05 11.51 2.56
C ALA A 122 -6.12 10.75 1.60
N GLN A 123 -4.87 10.48 2.00
CA GLN A 123 -3.87 9.84 1.16
C GLN A 123 -4.21 8.37 0.89
N VAL A 124 -4.57 7.61 1.94
CA VAL A 124 -5.03 6.21 1.81
C VAL A 124 -6.36 6.15 1.07
N GLY A 125 -7.27 7.08 1.34
CA GLY A 125 -8.54 7.21 0.64
C GLY A 125 -8.37 7.39 -0.87
N LYS A 126 -7.37 8.15 -1.30
CA LYS A 126 -7.02 8.34 -2.72
C LYS A 126 -6.28 7.16 -3.34
N GLY A 127 -5.78 6.20 -2.55
CA GLY A 127 -5.14 4.98 -3.06
C GLY A 127 -3.69 4.76 -2.67
N ALA A 128 -3.08 5.63 -1.85
CA ALA A 128 -1.71 5.43 -1.40
C ALA A 128 -1.62 4.32 -0.34
N ALA A 129 -1.72 3.07 -0.73
CA ALA A 129 -1.58 1.89 0.13
C ALA A 129 -1.22 0.65 -0.69
N GLY A 130 -0.64 -0.35 -0.04
CA GLY A 130 -0.38 -1.65 -0.64
C GLY A 130 -0.27 -2.76 0.40
N LEU A 131 -0.13 -3.99 -0.08
CA LEU A 131 0.00 -5.18 0.74
C LEU A 131 1.46 -5.63 0.83
N MET A 132 1.84 -6.18 1.98
CA MET A 132 3.08 -6.93 2.15
C MET A 132 2.74 -8.35 2.56
N ILE A 133 3.42 -9.32 1.98
CA ILE A 133 3.36 -10.72 2.36
C ILE A 133 4.71 -11.10 2.94
N VAL A 134 4.74 -11.52 4.19
CA VAL A 134 5.92 -12.15 4.78
C VAL A 134 5.79 -13.65 4.61
N ARG A 135 6.86 -14.28 4.12
CA ARG A 135 7.03 -15.73 4.03
C ARG A 135 8.01 -16.21 5.09
N ASP A 136 7.84 -17.43 5.61
CA ASP A 136 8.78 -18.07 6.52
C ASP A 136 8.81 -19.60 6.33
N ASP A 137 9.79 -20.25 6.97
CA ASP A 137 9.97 -21.71 6.87
C ASP A 137 8.80 -22.49 7.50
N GLU A 138 8.10 -21.91 8.47
CA GLU A 138 6.97 -22.54 9.13
C GLU A 138 5.76 -22.58 8.19
N GLU A 139 5.48 -21.47 7.54
CA GLU A 139 4.41 -21.36 6.53
C GLU A 139 4.71 -22.22 5.30
N ALA A 140 5.98 -22.30 4.88
CA ALA A 140 6.40 -23.09 3.73
C ALA A 140 6.10 -24.60 3.84
N GLN A 141 5.94 -25.10 5.06
CA GLN A 141 5.60 -26.52 5.31
C GLN A 141 4.09 -26.81 5.24
N LEU A 142 3.27 -25.79 5.19
CA LEU A 142 1.83 -25.94 5.10
C LEU A 142 1.41 -26.22 3.66
N ALA A 143 0.38 -27.06 3.47
CA ALA A 143 -0.19 -27.34 2.16
C ALA A 143 -1.14 -26.21 1.73
N LEU A 144 -0.61 -25.02 1.51
CA LEU A 144 -1.36 -23.84 1.09
C LEU A 144 -1.10 -23.53 -0.39
N PRO A 145 -2.08 -22.95 -1.10
CA PRO A 145 -1.84 -22.32 -2.40
C PRO A 145 -0.78 -21.22 -2.27
N ARG A 146 0.13 -21.09 -3.26
CA ARG A 146 1.21 -20.10 -3.23
C ARG A 146 1.53 -19.47 -4.58
N ASP A 147 0.82 -19.88 -5.61
CA ASP A 147 1.04 -19.31 -6.95
C ASP A 147 0.30 -17.98 -7.05
N TYR A 148 1.03 -16.89 -6.75
CA TYR A 148 0.50 -15.54 -6.68
C TYR A 148 -0.25 -15.14 -7.94
N GLY A 149 -1.51 -14.74 -7.78
CA GLY A 149 -2.38 -14.36 -8.90
C GLY A 149 -2.98 -15.55 -9.66
N VAL A 150 -2.69 -16.78 -9.27
CA VAL A 150 -3.24 -18.00 -9.88
C VAL A 150 -4.12 -18.74 -8.87
N ASP A 151 -3.60 -19.06 -7.70
CA ASP A 151 -4.33 -19.73 -6.62
C ASP A 151 -4.12 -19.06 -5.23
N ASP A 152 -3.24 -18.04 -5.15
CA ASP A 152 -3.02 -17.15 -4.02
C ASP A 152 -3.36 -15.70 -4.43
N PHE A 153 -4.50 -15.18 -3.96
CA PHE A 153 -5.01 -13.87 -4.36
C PHE A 153 -5.00 -12.91 -3.18
N PRO A 154 -4.20 -11.82 -3.21
CA PRO A 154 -4.30 -10.75 -2.23
C PRO A 154 -5.57 -9.93 -2.49
N LEU A 155 -6.39 -9.74 -1.46
CA LEU A 155 -7.61 -8.96 -1.56
C LEU A 155 -7.54 -7.76 -0.61
N ALA A 156 -7.58 -6.56 -1.16
CA ALA A 156 -7.80 -5.33 -0.42
C ALA A 156 -9.28 -4.92 -0.57
N VAL A 157 -10.03 -4.94 0.54
CA VAL A 157 -11.42 -4.50 0.55
C VAL A 157 -11.47 -3.08 1.09
N GLN A 158 -12.03 -2.17 0.31
CA GLN A 158 -12.21 -0.76 0.66
C GLN A 158 -13.59 -0.28 0.24
N ASP A 159 -14.22 0.53 1.09
CA ASP A 159 -15.36 1.35 0.69
C ASP A 159 -14.90 2.70 0.15
N LYS A 160 -15.62 3.23 -0.83
CA LYS A 160 -15.30 4.51 -1.47
C LYS A 160 -16.57 5.33 -1.67
N LYS A 161 -16.45 6.61 -1.34
CA LYS A 161 -17.49 7.59 -1.63
C LYS A 161 -17.05 8.47 -2.78
N PHE A 162 -17.95 8.67 -3.74
CA PHE A 162 -17.70 9.50 -4.91
C PHE A 162 -18.61 10.72 -4.90
N SER A 163 -18.09 11.87 -5.34
CA SER A 163 -18.86 13.06 -5.65
C SER A 163 -19.70 12.84 -6.90
N PRO A 164 -20.68 13.73 -7.19
CA PRO A 164 -21.40 13.68 -8.46
C PRO A 164 -20.52 13.80 -9.71
N SER A 165 -19.34 14.38 -9.60
CA SER A 165 -18.35 14.47 -10.69
C SER A 165 -17.44 13.26 -10.77
N GLY A 166 -17.64 12.22 -9.93
CA GLY A 166 -16.83 11.01 -9.93
C GLY A 166 -15.49 11.11 -9.20
N GLN A 167 -15.27 12.19 -8.44
CA GLN A 167 -14.05 12.33 -7.62
C GLN A 167 -14.21 11.65 -6.27
N LEU A 168 -13.11 11.10 -5.74
CA LEU A 168 -13.08 10.52 -4.40
C LEU A 168 -13.33 11.60 -3.35
N VAL A 169 -14.25 11.32 -2.43
CA VAL A 169 -14.52 12.15 -1.27
C VAL A 169 -13.88 11.46 -0.07
N SER A 170 -12.82 12.05 0.46
CA SER A 170 -12.16 11.56 1.65
C SER A 170 -12.47 12.46 2.85
N SER A 171 -12.75 11.85 4.00
CA SER A 171 -12.77 12.54 5.28
C SER A 171 -11.41 12.34 5.98
N PRO A 172 -10.83 13.37 6.60
CA PRO A 172 -9.62 13.20 7.38
C PRO A 172 -9.79 12.25 8.59
N TYR A 173 -11.04 11.99 8.97
CA TYR A 173 -11.37 11.12 10.10
C TYR A 173 -11.97 9.76 9.70
N GLY A 174 -11.92 9.41 8.40
CA GLY A 174 -12.70 8.31 7.84
C GLY A 174 -14.18 8.70 7.69
N ASP A 175 -14.88 8.08 6.77
CA ASP A 175 -16.34 8.21 6.73
C ASP A 175 -16.89 7.38 7.90
N SER A 176 -17.55 8.05 8.84
CA SER A 176 -18.40 7.35 9.81
C SER A 176 -19.54 6.70 9.05
N ILE A 177 -19.59 5.39 9.09
CA ILE A 177 -20.72 4.58 8.65
C ILE A 177 -21.96 4.93 9.50
#